data_802f0806596087a143ac0fd6c464d119
#
_entry.id   802f0806596087a143ac0fd6c464d119
#
_cell.length_a   1.000
_cell.length_b   1.000
_cell.length_c   1.000
_cell.angle_alpha   90.00
_cell.angle_beta   90.00
_cell.angle_gamma   90.00
#
_symmetry.space_group_name_H-M   'P 1'
#
loop_
_entity.id
_entity.type
_entity.pdbx_description
1 polymer ?
#
loop_
_entity_poly.entity_id
_entity_poly.type
_entity_poly.pdbx_seq_one_letter_code
_entity_poly.pdbx_strand_id
1 'polypeptide(L)'
;MATQKIKLNFINLSKDTNNSSVVIFQKNVAESFDELAVAWRVIENCGRLDNHPFTFSLDFKVSAADSYGNFTPAKVAYNGQSYEMVKDPSGNVLKLSDKPATNPNEVEIRNSMETGAVDGNIIRDGKVIASKTTIAPGQKAVFQFQPTIWIGAVSQIEEGDVMKSAIIQTVNRELPLYGISSADIVMTGGGPDKSSTPFVFNLENINKAR
;
A
#
# COMPACT_ATOMS: atom_id res chain seq x y z
N MET A 1 -21.87 -5.66 -0.82
CA MET A 1 -21.51 -5.25 -2.20
C MET A 1 -20.30 -6.04 -2.62
N ALA A 2 -20.20 -6.44 -3.90
CA ALA A 2 -18.99 -7.14 -4.36
C ALA A 2 -17.82 -6.16 -4.39
N THR A 3 -16.68 -6.56 -3.84
CA THR A 3 -15.42 -5.79 -3.88
C THR A 3 -15.01 -5.57 -5.34
N GLN A 4 -14.87 -4.31 -5.74
CA GLN A 4 -14.34 -4.01 -7.06
C GLN A 4 -12.85 -4.33 -7.08
N LYS A 5 -12.45 -5.21 -8.01
CA LYS A 5 -11.06 -5.66 -8.18
C LYS A 5 -10.57 -5.32 -9.58
N ILE A 6 -9.37 -4.77 -9.65
CA ILE A 6 -8.66 -4.50 -10.90
C ILE A 6 -7.69 -5.66 -11.13
N LYS A 7 -7.75 -6.28 -12.31
CA LYS A 7 -6.81 -7.34 -12.68
C LYS A 7 -5.61 -6.69 -13.36
N LEU A 8 -4.44 -6.90 -12.78
CA LEU A 8 -3.18 -6.37 -13.29
C LEU A 8 -2.25 -7.54 -13.63
N ASN A 9 -1.44 -7.36 -14.66
CA ASN A 9 -0.43 -8.32 -15.06
C ASN A 9 0.88 -7.56 -15.31
N PHE A 10 1.89 -7.81 -14.51
CA PHE A 10 3.23 -7.26 -14.76
C PHE A 10 3.93 -8.08 -15.83
N ILE A 11 4.51 -7.42 -16.84
CA ILE A 11 5.23 -8.05 -17.96
C ILE A 11 6.62 -7.42 -18.04
N ASN A 12 7.65 -8.24 -17.95
CA ASN A 12 9.03 -7.79 -18.08
C ASN A 12 9.52 -7.89 -19.53
N LEU A 13 9.53 -6.75 -20.24
CA LEU A 13 10.16 -6.61 -21.58
C LEU A 13 11.51 -5.87 -21.50
N SER A 14 12.04 -5.67 -20.31
CA SER A 14 13.31 -4.96 -20.12
C SER A 14 14.51 -5.75 -20.64
N LYS A 15 15.63 -5.07 -20.72
CA LYS A 15 16.95 -5.66 -20.98
C LYS A 15 17.78 -5.73 -19.68
N ASP A 16 17.10 -5.92 -18.56
CA ASP A 16 17.73 -6.04 -17.26
C ASP A 16 18.64 -7.28 -17.23
N THR A 17 19.88 -7.08 -16.82
CA THR A 17 20.90 -8.13 -16.64
C THR A 17 21.21 -8.41 -15.17
N ASN A 18 20.60 -7.64 -14.25
CA ASN A 18 20.89 -7.69 -12.82
C ASN A 18 19.79 -8.39 -12.00
N ASN A 19 18.77 -8.93 -12.67
CA ASN A 19 17.62 -9.54 -12.00
C ASN A 19 17.02 -8.64 -10.91
N SER A 20 16.76 -7.38 -11.27
CA SER A 20 16.23 -6.39 -10.34
C SER A 20 14.83 -6.76 -9.87
N SER A 21 14.59 -6.61 -8.58
CA SER A 21 13.24 -6.74 -8.02
C SER A 21 12.38 -5.54 -8.40
N VAL A 22 11.09 -5.75 -8.59
CA VAL A 22 10.13 -4.68 -8.85
C VAL A 22 9.23 -4.51 -7.65
N VAL A 23 9.24 -3.33 -7.05
CA VAL A 23 8.38 -3.00 -5.91
C VAL A 23 7.15 -2.22 -6.38
N ILE A 24 5.99 -2.58 -5.80
CA ILE A 24 4.73 -1.86 -5.96
C ILE A 24 4.25 -1.44 -4.58
N PHE A 25 3.87 -0.18 -4.44
CA PHE A 25 3.36 0.38 -3.18
C PHE A 25 2.29 1.44 -3.42
N GLN A 26 1.67 1.90 -2.35
CA GLN A 26 0.74 3.04 -2.36
C GLN A 26 1.23 4.13 -1.42
N LYS A 27 0.90 5.37 -1.76
CA LYS A 27 1.15 6.53 -0.90
C LYS A 27 -0.12 6.92 -0.16
N ASN A 28 0.02 7.20 1.13
CA ASN A 28 -1.01 7.85 1.90
C ASN A 28 -1.03 9.34 1.52
N VAL A 29 -2.10 9.81 0.89
CA VAL A 29 -2.20 11.20 0.43
C VAL A 29 -2.79 12.14 1.49
N ALA A 30 -3.22 11.63 2.65
CA ALA A 30 -3.67 12.44 3.77
C ALA A 30 -2.52 13.13 4.53
N GLU A 31 -1.34 12.54 4.49
CA GLU A 31 -0.15 13.07 5.14
C GLU A 31 0.95 13.33 4.10
N SER A 32 1.72 14.41 4.29
CA SER A 32 2.80 14.80 3.37
C SER A 32 4.08 13.95 3.51
N PHE A 33 4.09 12.98 4.42
CA PHE A 33 5.26 12.16 4.70
C PHE A 33 5.15 10.80 4.01
N ASP A 34 6.03 10.57 3.06
CA ASP A 34 6.18 9.29 2.33
C ASP A 34 6.67 8.14 3.23
N GLU A 35 7.02 8.43 4.49
CA GLU A 35 7.66 7.49 5.43
C GLU A 35 6.80 6.32 5.88
N LEU A 36 5.51 6.36 5.58
CA LEU A 36 4.54 5.34 6.01
C LEU A 36 4.17 4.33 4.92
N ALA A 37 4.73 4.48 3.71
CA ALA A 37 4.48 3.54 2.63
C ALA A 37 5.17 2.21 2.92
N VAL A 38 4.47 1.11 2.60
CA VAL A 38 4.98 -0.25 2.76
C VAL A 38 5.09 -0.90 1.39
N ALA A 39 6.14 -1.68 1.16
CA ALA A 39 6.31 -2.49 -0.03
C ALA A 39 5.17 -3.53 -0.08
N TRP A 40 4.10 -3.19 -0.78
CA TRP A 40 2.90 -4.02 -0.83
C TRP A 40 3.10 -5.30 -1.63
N ARG A 41 3.82 -5.18 -2.74
CA ARG A 41 4.26 -6.32 -3.55
C ARG A 41 5.70 -6.14 -3.97
N VAL A 42 6.44 -7.23 -3.93
CA VAL A 42 7.78 -7.31 -4.52
C VAL A 42 7.75 -8.46 -5.52
N ILE A 43 8.06 -8.16 -6.78
CA ILE A 43 8.14 -9.15 -7.85
C ILE A 43 9.61 -9.44 -8.07
N GLU A 44 10.02 -10.65 -7.72
CA GLU A 44 11.39 -11.13 -7.81
C GLU A 44 11.55 -12.14 -8.92
N ASN A 45 12.74 -12.25 -9.47
CA ASN A 45 13.10 -13.28 -10.45
C ASN A 45 12.18 -13.34 -11.68
N CYS A 46 11.58 -12.20 -12.05
CA CYS A 46 10.77 -12.11 -13.25
C CYS A 46 11.68 -11.88 -14.47
N GLY A 47 12.01 -12.94 -15.17
CA GLY A 47 12.86 -12.91 -16.33
C GLY A 47 12.25 -12.14 -17.50
N ARG A 48 13.07 -11.85 -18.52
CA ARG A 48 12.57 -11.18 -19.72
C ARG A 48 11.53 -12.07 -20.44
N LEU A 49 10.39 -11.48 -20.81
CA LEU A 49 9.19 -12.09 -21.39
C LEU A 49 8.33 -12.84 -20.38
N ASP A 50 8.75 -12.95 -19.12
CA ASP A 50 7.89 -13.47 -18.05
C ASP A 50 6.83 -12.47 -17.65
N ASN A 51 5.78 -12.97 -17.01
CA ASN A 51 4.68 -12.15 -16.49
C ASN A 51 4.28 -12.58 -15.09
N HIS A 52 3.70 -11.65 -14.33
CA HIS A 52 3.25 -11.87 -12.96
C HIS A 52 1.86 -11.24 -12.76
N PRO A 53 0.78 -12.05 -12.86
CA PRO A 53 -0.58 -11.55 -12.67
C PRO A 53 -0.91 -11.35 -11.19
N PHE A 54 -1.64 -10.29 -10.89
CA PHE A 54 -2.16 -10.02 -9.54
C PHE A 54 -3.45 -9.19 -9.59
N THR A 55 -4.10 -9.05 -8.44
CA THR A 55 -5.29 -8.21 -8.30
C THR A 55 -5.02 -7.05 -7.36
N PHE A 56 -5.67 -5.92 -7.64
CA PHE A 56 -5.73 -4.75 -6.80
C PHE A 56 -7.19 -4.51 -6.40
N SER A 57 -7.52 -4.74 -5.14
CA SER A 57 -8.86 -4.47 -4.59
C SER A 57 -8.97 -3.00 -4.21
N LEU A 58 -10.12 -2.37 -4.46
CA LEU A 58 -10.38 -1.00 -3.99
C LEU A 58 -10.67 -0.97 -2.49
N ASP A 59 -11.21 -2.05 -1.94
CA ASP A 59 -11.49 -2.16 -0.51
C ASP A 59 -10.22 -2.41 0.28
N PHE A 60 -10.23 -1.97 1.53
CA PHE A 60 -9.15 -2.22 2.48
C PHE A 60 -9.71 -2.53 3.88
N LYS A 61 -8.84 -2.98 4.75
CA LYS A 61 -9.13 -3.26 6.15
C LYS A 61 -8.21 -2.44 7.04
N VAL A 62 -8.65 -2.23 8.27
CA VAL A 62 -7.86 -1.60 9.34
C VAL A 62 -7.56 -2.62 10.42
N SER A 63 -6.38 -2.53 11.02
CA SER A 63 -6.03 -3.18 12.27
C SER A 63 -5.15 -2.25 13.10
N ALA A 64 -5.00 -2.57 14.36
CA ALA A 64 -4.07 -1.86 15.24
C ALA A 64 -3.23 -2.85 16.03
N ALA A 65 -2.03 -2.43 16.42
CA ALA A 65 -1.20 -3.17 17.37
C ALA A 65 -0.98 -2.30 18.61
N ASP A 66 -0.92 -2.92 19.78
CA ASP A 66 -0.57 -2.24 21.01
C ASP A 66 0.94 -2.29 21.26
N SER A 67 1.41 -1.56 22.28
CA SER A 67 2.83 -1.50 22.67
C SER A 67 3.38 -2.84 23.20
N TYR A 68 2.52 -3.84 23.40
CA TYR A 68 2.91 -5.19 23.82
C TYR A 68 3.06 -6.16 22.65
N GLY A 69 2.83 -5.70 21.41
CA GLY A 69 2.91 -6.50 20.18
C GLY A 69 1.65 -7.32 19.89
N ASN A 70 0.51 -7.03 20.54
CA ASN A 70 -0.77 -7.68 20.24
C ASN A 70 -1.46 -6.97 19.09
N PHE A 71 -1.91 -7.74 18.10
CA PHE A 71 -2.63 -7.25 16.95
C PHE A 71 -4.14 -7.47 17.10
N THR A 72 -4.93 -6.45 16.80
CA THR A 72 -6.38 -6.59 16.71
C THR A 72 -6.79 -7.31 15.43
N PRO A 73 -7.93 -8.00 15.40
CA PRO A 73 -8.50 -8.54 14.17
C PRO A 73 -8.71 -7.42 13.14
N ALA A 74 -8.37 -7.71 11.87
CA ALA A 74 -8.57 -6.77 10.77
C ALA A 74 -10.06 -6.59 10.46
N LYS A 75 -10.53 -5.33 10.37
CA LYS A 75 -11.90 -4.94 10.08
C LYS A 75 -11.99 -4.26 8.72
N VAL A 76 -13.03 -4.58 7.94
CA VAL A 76 -13.33 -3.85 6.69
C VAL A 76 -13.56 -2.38 7.02
N ALA A 77 -12.95 -1.49 6.26
CA ALA A 77 -13.06 -0.06 6.46
C ALA A 77 -13.47 0.65 5.17
N TYR A 78 -14.24 1.72 5.35
CA TYR A 78 -14.72 2.59 4.27
C TYR A 78 -14.30 4.02 4.53
N ASN A 79 -14.11 4.79 3.49
CA ASN A 79 -13.85 6.22 3.61
C ASN A 79 -14.92 6.91 4.45
N GLY A 80 -14.51 7.88 5.25
CA GLY A 80 -15.36 8.59 6.21
C GLY A 80 -15.50 7.89 7.57
N GLN A 81 -14.93 6.69 7.76
CA GLN A 81 -14.98 5.99 9.03
C GLN A 81 -13.79 6.32 9.94
N SER A 82 -14.05 6.37 11.24
CA SER A 82 -13.03 6.44 12.27
C SER A 82 -13.10 5.20 13.16
N TYR A 83 -11.96 4.70 13.56
CA TYR A 83 -11.79 3.57 14.45
C TYR A 83 -11.06 4.02 15.72
N GLU A 84 -11.39 3.40 16.84
CA GLU A 84 -10.80 3.73 18.13
C GLU A 84 -10.19 2.50 18.77
N MET A 85 -8.93 2.62 19.16
CA MET A 85 -8.30 1.66 20.05
C MET A 85 -8.68 2.01 21.48
N VAL A 86 -9.39 1.11 22.13
CA VAL A 86 -9.89 1.28 23.49
C VAL A 86 -9.55 0.07 24.35
N LYS A 87 -9.48 0.27 25.65
CA LYS A 87 -9.39 -0.82 26.62
C LYS A 87 -10.78 -1.27 27.01
N ASP A 88 -11.04 -2.58 26.95
CA ASP A 88 -12.27 -3.18 27.50
C ASP A 88 -11.91 -4.36 28.41
N PRO A 89 -12.88 -5.04 29.06
CA PRO A 89 -12.59 -6.16 29.95
C PRO A 89 -11.80 -7.33 29.31
N SER A 90 -11.87 -7.47 27.98
CA SER A 90 -11.15 -8.51 27.23
C SER A 90 -9.73 -8.11 26.82
N GLY A 91 -9.35 -6.84 26.98
CA GLY A 91 -8.06 -6.28 26.59
C GLY A 91 -8.15 -5.06 25.71
N ASN A 92 -7.10 -4.78 24.93
CA ASN A 92 -7.07 -3.68 23.99
C ASN A 92 -7.78 -4.10 22.69
N VAL A 93 -8.81 -3.34 22.28
CA VAL A 93 -9.66 -3.68 21.14
C VAL A 93 -9.82 -2.48 20.20
N LEU A 94 -9.84 -2.74 18.89
CA LEU A 94 -10.17 -1.75 17.88
C LEU A 94 -11.67 -1.78 17.62
N LYS A 95 -12.37 -0.67 17.80
CA LYS A 95 -13.82 -0.53 17.56
C LYS A 95 -14.09 0.52 16.49
N LEU A 96 -15.18 0.36 15.74
CA LEU A 96 -15.71 1.44 14.91
C LEU A 96 -16.20 2.54 15.87
N SER A 97 -15.77 3.77 15.62
CA SER A 97 -16.20 4.94 16.42
C SER A 97 -17.59 5.38 16.00
N ASP A 98 -18.37 5.91 16.96
CA ASP A 98 -19.63 6.59 16.68
C ASP A 98 -19.44 7.94 15.98
N LYS A 99 -18.22 8.47 15.99
CA LYS A 99 -17.86 9.72 15.30
C LYS A 99 -17.24 9.37 13.94
N PRO A 100 -17.68 10.03 12.85
CA PRO A 100 -17.06 9.84 11.55
C PRO A 100 -15.62 10.38 11.54
N ALA A 101 -14.86 10.04 10.49
CA ALA A 101 -13.60 10.69 10.19
C ALA A 101 -13.82 12.20 9.93
N THR A 102 -12.79 12.99 10.16
CA THR A 102 -12.84 14.45 9.96
C THR A 102 -13.11 14.81 8.50
N ASN A 103 -12.56 14.03 7.58
CA ASN A 103 -12.76 14.18 6.14
C ASN A 103 -13.45 12.91 5.59
N PRO A 104 -14.49 13.03 4.75
CA PRO A 104 -15.24 11.87 4.22
C PRO A 104 -14.41 10.97 3.29
N ASN A 105 -13.26 11.42 2.81
CA ASN A 105 -12.36 10.63 1.97
C ASN A 105 -11.25 9.89 2.76
N GLU A 106 -11.22 10.06 4.07
CA GLU A 106 -10.20 9.51 4.95
C GLU A 106 -10.74 8.36 5.81
N VAL A 107 -9.82 7.53 6.28
CA VAL A 107 -10.05 6.61 7.40
C VAL A 107 -9.12 7.00 8.53
N GLU A 108 -9.67 7.08 9.73
CA GLU A 108 -8.92 7.44 10.93
C GLU A 108 -8.78 6.23 11.86
N ILE A 109 -7.61 6.13 12.50
CA ILE A 109 -7.37 5.23 13.64
C ILE A 109 -6.93 6.10 14.81
N ARG A 110 -7.73 6.13 15.87
CA ARG A 110 -7.50 6.93 17.09
C ARG A 110 -7.00 6.05 18.21
N ASN A 111 -6.06 6.53 18.96
CA ASN A 111 -5.69 5.95 20.24
C ASN A 111 -6.50 6.61 21.36
N SER A 112 -7.57 5.94 21.77
CA SER A 112 -8.46 6.40 22.85
C SER A 112 -8.15 5.71 24.20
N MET A 113 -6.97 5.09 24.31
CA MET A 113 -6.49 4.53 25.58
C MET A 113 -5.92 5.65 26.47
N GLU A 114 -5.91 5.42 27.79
CA GLU A 114 -5.30 6.33 28.75
C GLU A 114 -3.76 6.32 28.68
N THR A 115 -3.19 5.15 28.36
CA THR A 115 -1.73 4.94 28.33
C THR A 115 -1.37 3.96 27.22
N GLY A 116 -0.12 4.04 26.75
CA GLY A 116 0.43 3.17 25.71
C GLY A 116 0.23 3.71 24.31
N ALA A 117 1.26 3.59 23.48
CA ALA A 117 1.19 3.92 22.06
C ALA A 117 0.51 2.78 21.28
N VAL A 118 -0.05 3.12 20.12
CA VAL A 118 -0.70 2.19 19.21
C VAL A 118 -0.11 2.36 17.83
N ASP A 119 0.05 1.26 17.10
CA ASP A 119 0.36 1.28 15.67
C ASP A 119 -0.91 1.00 14.89
N GLY A 120 -1.20 1.86 13.92
CA GLY A 120 -2.35 1.72 13.03
C GLY A 120 -1.94 1.19 11.66
N ASN A 121 -2.63 0.16 11.16
CA ASN A 121 -2.29 -0.49 9.90
C ASN A 121 -3.47 -0.48 8.92
N ILE A 122 -3.17 -0.22 7.66
CA ILE A 122 -4.08 -0.42 6.53
C ILE A 122 -3.66 -1.66 5.75
N ILE A 123 -4.62 -2.53 5.48
CA ILE A 123 -4.40 -3.84 4.86
C ILE A 123 -5.23 -3.93 3.58
N ARG A 124 -4.59 -4.30 2.48
CA ARG A 124 -5.22 -4.57 1.19
C ARG A 124 -4.79 -5.93 0.66
N ASP A 125 -5.76 -6.73 0.21
CA ASP A 125 -5.52 -8.09 -0.29
C ASP A 125 -4.67 -8.96 0.66
N GLY A 126 -4.90 -8.77 1.98
CA GLY A 126 -4.22 -9.52 3.04
C GLY A 126 -2.83 -9.01 3.43
N LYS A 127 -2.35 -7.91 2.82
CA LYS A 127 -1.02 -7.34 3.05
C LYS A 127 -1.13 -5.91 3.56
N VAL A 128 -0.21 -5.52 4.45
CA VAL A 128 -0.11 -4.13 4.92
C VAL A 128 0.36 -3.25 3.76
N ILE A 129 -0.34 -2.13 3.53
CA ILE A 129 0.02 -1.12 2.52
C ILE A 129 0.51 0.18 3.14
N ALA A 130 0.14 0.44 4.38
CA ALA A 130 0.61 1.57 5.17
C ALA A 130 0.53 1.25 6.66
N SER A 131 1.46 1.80 7.42
CA SER A 131 1.49 1.71 8.87
C SER A 131 1.88 3.06 9.47
N LYS A 132 1.14 3.50 10.48
CA LYS A 132 1.52 4.63 11.35
C LYS A 132 1.88 4.08 12.71
N THR A 133 3.14 4.21 13.08
CA THR A 133 3.63 3.77 14.38
C THR A 133 3.51 4.86 15.42
N THR A 134 3.47 4.45 16.68
CA THR A 134 3.57 5.33 17.85
C THR A 134 2.48 6.42 17.91
N ILE A 135 1.23 6.05 17.62
CA ILE A 135 0.08 6.93 17.86
C ILE A 135 -0.12 7.04 19.37
N ALA A 136 0.23 8.20 19.94
CA ALA A 136 0.12 8.44 21.39
C ALA A 136 -1.35 8.53 21.83
N PRO A 137 -1.65 8.32 23.14
CA PRO A 137 -2.98 8.53 23.69
C PRO A 137 -3.56 9.90 23.31
N GLY A 138 -4.82 9.92 22.86
CA GLY A 138 -5.51 11.11 22.37
C GLY A 138 -5.17 11.53 20.94
N GLN A 139 -4.18 10.93 20.31
CA GLN A 139 -3.81 11.19 18.91
C GLN A 139 -4.50 10.23 17.94
N LYS A 140 -4.40 10.55 16.65
CA LYS A 140 -4.92 9.73 15.54
C LYS A 140 -3.93 9.63 14.40
N ALA A 141 -4.01 8.52 13.66
CA ALA A 141 -3.48 8.41 12.31
C ALA A 141 -4.60 8.66 11.30
N VAL A 142 -4.25 9.27 10.18
CA VAL A 142 -5.17 9.56 9.08
C VAL A 142 -4.66 8.91 7.81
N PHE A 143 -5.54 8.20 7.10
CA PHE A 143 -5.20 7.47 5.89
C PHE A 143 -6.17 7.83 4.77
N GLN A 144 -5.63 8.17 3.61
CA GLN A 144 -6.38 8.39 2.38
C GLN A 144 -5.63 7.76 1.21
N PHE A 145 -6.30 6.89 0.46
CA PHE A 145 -5.72 6.25 -0.70
C PHE A 145 -6.56 6.53 -1.95
N GLN A 146 -5.86 6.83 -3.02
CA GLN A 146 -6.42 6.88 -4.36
C GLN A 146 -6.23 5.53 -5.06
N PRO A 147 -7.03 5.18 -6.08
CA PRO A 147 -6.79 4.03 -6.93
C PRO A 147 -5.58 4.28 -7.85
N THR A 148 -4.42 4.34 -7.25
CA THR A 148 -3.13 4.63 -7.87
C THR A 148 -2.08 3.76 -7.20
N ILE A 149 -1.15 3.23 -7.98
CA ILE A 149 0.02 2.52 -7.49
C ILE A 149 1.29 3.25 -7.92
N TRP A 150 2.33 3.13 -7.13
CA TRP A 150 3.69 3.53 -7.46
C TRP A 150 4.52 2.27 -7.68
N ILE A 151 5.38 2.31 -8.69
CA ILE A 151 6.17 1.15 -9.12
C ILE A 151 7.58 1.57 -9.49
N GLY A 152 8.55 0.70 -9.26
CA GLY A 152 9.92 0.86 -9.73
C GLY A 152 10.80 -0.34 -9.46
N ALA A 153 11.96 -0.37 -10.10
CA ALA A 153 12.96 -1.38 -9.89
C ALA A 153 13.85 -1.01 -8.70
N VAL A 154 14.09 -1.96 -7.82
CA VAL A 154 14.91 -1.79 -6.61
C VAL A 154 15.78 -3.03 -6.38
N SER A 155 16.80 -2.87 -5.57
CA SER A 155 17.55 -3.98 -4.98
C SER A 155 17.32 -4.00 -3.47
N GLN A 156 17.23 -5.20 -2.89
CA GLN A 156 17.21 -5.40 -1.43
C GLN A 156 16.01 -4.77 -0.70
N ILE A 157 14.80 -4.99 -1.20
CA ILE A 157 13.57 -4.72 -0.46
C ILE A 157 12.74 -5.99 -0.40
N GLU A 158 12.15 -6.27 0.75
CA GLU A 158 11.24 -7.38 0.94
C GLU A 158 9.78 -6.89 1.02
N GLU A 159 8.87 -7.77 0.68
CA GLU A 159 7.46 -7.49 0.80
C GLU A 159 7.07 -7.31 2.28
N GLY A 160 6.40 -6.20 2.59
CA GLY A 160 6.09 -5.81 3.97
C GLY A 160 7.06 -4.81 4.59
N ASP A 161 8.20 -4.55 3.96
CA ASP A 161 9.14 -3.55 4.46
C ASP A 161 8.56 -2.14 4.38
N VAL A 162 8.84 -1.34 5.42
CA VAL A 162 8.57 0.10 5.38
C VAL A 162 9.53 0.76 4.39
N MET A 163 8.96 1.44 3.41
CA MET A 163 9.72 2.11 2.36
C MET A 163 10.48 3.31 2.93
N LYS A 164 11.79 3.30 2.81
CA LYS A 164 12.63 4.45 3.19
C LYS A 164 12.46 5.58 2.18
N SER A 165 12.48 6.84 2.65
CA SER A 165 12.32 8.03 1.81
C SER A 165 13.26 8.04 0.59
N ALA A 166 14.50 7.57 0.74
CA ALA A 166 15.45 7.46 -0.37
C ALA A 166 14.99 6.50 -1.47
N ILE A 167 14.34 5.38 -1.10
CA ILE A 167 13.78 4.43 -2.07
C ILE A 167 12.57 5.05 -2.76
N ILE A 168 11.66 5.69 -2.01
CA ILE A 168 10.47 6.34 -2.55
C ILE A 168 10.83 7.43 -3.57
N GLN A 169 11.92 8.15 -3.36
CA GLN A 169 12.41 9.17 -4.30
C GLN A 169 12.93 8.59 -5.62
N THR A 170 13.50 7.39 -5.58
CA THR A 170 14.03 6.69 -6.78
C THR A 170 12.96 5.86 -7.48
N VAL A 171 12.02 5.29 -6.72
CA VAL A 171 10.88 4.48 -7.20
C VAL A 171 9.67 5.37 -7.30
N ASN A 172 9.52 6.07 -8.41
CA ASN A 172 8.59 7.21 -8.49
C ASN A 172 7.63 7.16 -9.69
N ARG A 173 7.48 6.01 -10.35
CA ARG A 173 6.53 5.91 -11.44
C ARG A 173 5.12 5.72 -10.90
N GLU A 174 4.30 6.74 -11.08
CA GLU A 174 2.88 6.72 -10.75
C GLU A 174 2.07 6.09 -11.88
N LEU A 175 1.18 5.16 -11.55
CA LEU A 175 0.25 4.51 -12.45
C LEU A 175 -1.18 4.66 -11.91
N PRO A 176 -1.97 5.58 -12.46
CA PRO A 176 -3.37 5.77 -12.06
C PRO A 176 -4.24 4.63 -12.60
N LEU A 177 -5.10 4.08 -11.73
CA LEU A 177 -5.97 2.95 -12.03
C LEU A 177 -7.46 3.33 -12.08
N TYR A 178 -7.78 4.63 -12.17
CA TYR A 178 -9.16 5.13 -12.21
C TYR A 178 -9.94 4.58 -13.41
N GLY A 179 -11.10 3.99 -13.15
CA GLY A 179 -11.98 3.48 -14.19
C GLY A 179 -11.40 2.31 -14.99
N ILE A 180 -10.37 1.64 -14.46
CA ILE A 180 -9.75 0.46 -15.07
C ILE A 180 -10.33 -0.81 -14.43
N SER A 181 -10.67 -1.81 -15.26
CA SER A 181 -11.03 -3.16 -14.82
C SER A 181 -9.86 -4.13 -14.95
N SER A 182 -9.01 -3.94 -15.96
CA SER A 182 -7.76 -4.67 -16.12
C SER A 182 -6.75 -3.91 -16.97
N ALA A 183 -5.46 -4.18 -16.75
CA ALA A 183 -4.37 -3.65 -17.57
C ALA A 183 -3.11 -4.50 -17.42
N ASP A 184 -2.21 -4.41 -18.40
CA ASP A 184 -0.84 -4.88 -18.28
C ASP A 184 0.06 -3.72 -17.82
N ILE A 185 0.99 -4.03 -16.91
CA ILE A 185 2.07 -3.13 -16.49
C ILE A 185 3.33 -3.61 -17.19
N VAL A 186 3.77 -2.88 -18.20
CA VAL A 186 4.91 -3.28 -19.03
C VAL A 186 6.17 -2.53 -18.56
N MET A 187 7.20 -3.29 -18.21
CA MET A 187 8.53 -2.78 -17.87
C MET A 187 9.44 -2.87 -19.09
N THR A 188 10.07 -1.76 -19.44
CA THR A 188 11.08 -1.67 -20.52
C THR A 188 12.35 -0.96 -20.02
N GLY A 189 13.37 -0.81 -20.86
CA GLY A 189 14.63 -0.19 -20.48
C GLY A 189 15.66 -1.20 -19.95
N GLY A 190 16.59 -0.73 -19.11
CA GLY A 190 17.73 -1.54 -18.68
C GLY A 190 18.78 -1.69 -19.80
N GLY A 191 19.64 -2.66 -19.64
CA GLY A 191 20.71 -2.99 -20.59
C GLY A 191 22.08 -3.08 -19.90
N PRO A 192 23.07 -3.64 -20.58
CA PRO A 192 24.40 -3.79 -20.03
C PRO A 192 25.19 -2.46 -20.06
N ASP A 193 25.97 -2.22 -19.03
CA ASP A 193 26.99 -1.17 -18.93
C ASP A 193 26.52 0.23 -19.38
N LYS A 194 27.33 0.87 -20.23
CA LYS A 194 27.07 2.23 -20.73
C LYS A 194 25.89 2.35 -21.69
N SER A 195 25.33 1.25 -22.17
CA SER A 195 24.13 1.23 -23.00
C SER A 195 22.83 1.09 -22.21
N SER A 196 22.92 1.00 -20.89
CA SER A 196 21.76 0.92 -20.00
C SER A 196 20.91 2.18 -20.09
N THR A 197 19.60 1.99 -20.18
CA THR A 197 18.60 3.05 -20.13
C THR A 197 17.77 2.93 -18.86
N PRO A 198 17.20 4.01 -18.34
CA PRO A 198 16.30 3.91 -17.19
C PRO A 198 15.16 2.92 -17.41
N PHE A 199 14.73 2.22 -16.37
CA PHE A 199 13.52 1.42 -16.42
C PHE A 199 12.30 2.32 -16.58
N VAL A 200 11.40 1.92 -17.48
CA VAL A 200 10.14 2.60 -17.75
C VAL A 200 8.99 1.62 -17.53
N PHE A 201 7.98 2.08 -16.80
CA PHE A 201 6.77 1.30 -16.52
C PHE A 201 5.56 2.01 -17.14
N ASN A 202 4.79 1.31 -17.96
CA ASN A 202 3.59 1.85 -18.61
C ASN A 202 2.41 0.89 -18.43
N LEU A 203 1.20 1.46 -18.42
CA LEU A 203 -0.03 0.68 -18.55
C LEU A 203 -0.33 0.44 -20.02
N GLU A 204 -0.55 -0.82 -20.39
CA GLU A 204 -0.93 -1.26 -21.73
C GLU A 204 -2.16 -2.16 -21.67
N ASN A 205 -2.80 -2.43 -22.79
CA ASN A 205 -3.98 -3.31 -22.88
C ASN A 205 -5.07 -2.95 -21.85
N ILE A 206 -5.33 -1.67 -21.68
CA ILE A 206 -6.24 -1.15 -20.67
C ILE A 206 -7.69 -1.45 -21.03
N ASN A 207 -8.39 -2.18 -20.18
CA ASN A 207 -9.82 -2.37 -20.23
C ASN A 207 -10.49 -1.49 -19.17
N LYS A 208 -11.53 -0.75 -19.56
CA LYS A 208 -12.27 0.12 -18.65
C LYS A 208 -13.33 -0.66 -17.87
N ALA A 209 -13.59 -0.24 -16.64
CA ALA A 209 -14.77 -0.69 -15.89
C ALA A 209 -16.02 -0.13 -16.59
N ARG A 210 -17.07 -0.95 -16.64
CA ARG A 210 -18.39 -0.58 -17.18
C ARG A 210 -19.25 0.07 -16.12
#